data_9f26c00c869ec861c9d887b80b624050
#
_entry.id   9f26c00c869ec861c9d887b80b624050
#
_cell.length_a   1.000
_cell.length_b   1.000
_cell.length_c   1.000
_cell.angle_alpha   90.00
_cell.angle_beta   90.00
_cell.angle_gamma   90.00
#
_symmetry.space_group_name_H-M   'P 1'
#
loop_
_entity.id
_entity.type
_entity.pdbx_description
1 polymer ?
#
loop_
_entity_poly.entity_id
_entity_poly.type
_entity_poly.pdbx_seq_one_letter_code
_entity_poly.pdbx_strand_id
1 'polypeptide(L)'
;MLDALDGIVARAHGLDTDAGRMVDRLTDLPLLLIVGVASFSVLPPGLVVAKLALDVLSLVLFVVKRRTTENRVRTTLTDATILAMLLLSLGRLDALVTRELVSALLLANVGFTALVVLFQLGVLQKRFIADALSGANALCGVASIYFASQQKIEASLLLLLVGAAFDGLDGAAARKWGGTRFGVYSDDIADGINYAIAPGVALAYGVGGTEGIVVGAVYSTLTISRLVFFTLNKDGSDPNYFAGVPSTIGGLVALSSLLLFRESPSLVGLFVGIAAVLMVSFDSAYRHLGRMIFAASRAKTLVGLLAAVVLVGGGALFGVRVPAAIILAGSLAYGFLPQVARFRALLAKKA
;
A
#
# COMPACT_ATOMS: atom_id res chain seq x y z
N MET A 1 -21.88 0.13 14.37
CA MET A 1 -21.54 -1.07 15.17
C MET A 1 -22.69 -2.09 15.16
N LEU A 2 -23.95 -1.70 15.39
CA LEU A 2 -25.13 -2.57 15.26
C LEU A 2 -25.30 -3.08 13.82
N ASP A 3 -25.10 -2.24 12.82
CA ASP A 3 -25.14 -2.54 11.39
C ASP A 3 -24.11 -3.62 10.96
N ALA A 4 -22.91 -3.61 11.54
CA ALA A 4 -21.93 -4.67 11.30
C ALA A 4 -22.33 -6.01 11.96
N LEU A 5 -23.09 -5.97 13.05
CA LEU A 5 -23.57 -7.16 13.76
C LEU A 5 -24.77 -7.78 13.07
N ASP A 6 -25.73 -7.00 12.58
CA ASP A 6 -26.91 -7.51 11.87
C ASP A 6 -26.52 -8.18 10.54
N GLY A 7 -25.58 -7.61 9.78
CA GLY A 7 -25.04 -8.23 8.60
C GLY A 7 -24.28 -9.55 8.87
N ILE A 8 -23.63 -9.69 10.05
CA ILE A 8 -23.01 -10.96 10.47
C ILE A 8 -24.09 -12.00 10.79
N VAL A 9 -25.10 -11.59 11.54
CA VAL A 9 -26.24 -12.46 11.93
C VAL A 9 -27.04 -12.89 10.71
N ALA A 10 -27.38 -11.97 9.81
CA ALA A 10 -28.10 -12.26 8.58
C ALA A 10 -27.37 -13.29 7.72
N ARG A 11 -26.07 -13.14 7.53
CA ARG A 11 -25.24 -14.11 6.79
C ARG A 11 -25.10 -15.45 7.49
N ALA A 12 -25.00 -15.46 8.82
CA ALA A 12 -24.90 -16.70 9.60
C ALA A 12 -26.19 -17.54 9.49
N HIS A 13 -27.34 -16.90 9.30
CA HIS A 13 -28.65 -17.55 9.21
C HIS A 13 -29.20 -17.64 7.76
N GLY A 14 -28.41 -17.25 6.74
CA GLY A 14 -28.87 -17.29 5.35
C GLY A 14 -29.96 -16.29 5.00
N LEU A 15 -30.14 -15.24 5.80
CA LEU A 15 -31.15 -14.19 5.64
C LEU A 15 -30.66 -12.98 4.84
N ASP A 16 -29.51 -13.09 4.18
CA ASP A 16 -28.94 -12.03 3.34
C ASP A 16 -29.76 -11.89 2.04
N THR A 17 -30.69 -10.95 2.04
CA THR A 17 -31.60 -10.69 0.91
C THR A 17 -31.33 -9.33 0.26
N ASP A 18 -31.68 -9.19 -1.04
CA ASP A 18 -31.57 -7.89 -1.75
C ASP A 18 -32.43 -6.83 -1.09
N ALA A 19 -33.59 -7.21 -0.53
CA ALA A 19 -34.46 -6.30 0.21
C ALA A 19 -33.82 -5.82 1.52
N GLY A 20 -33.19 -6.70 2.28
CA GLY A 20 -32.45 -6.34 3.49
C GLY A 20 -31.34 -5.33 3.19
N ARG A 21 -30.55 -5.56 2.14
CA ARG A 21 -29.50 -4.65 1.68
C ARG A 21 -30.03 -3.29 1.22
N MET A 22 -31.23 -3.25 0.69
CA MET A 22 -31.89 -1.99 0.28
C MET A 22 -32.35 -1.18 1.50
N VAL A 23 -32.93 -1.86 2.50
CA VAL A 23 -33.38 -1.22 3.75
C VAL A 23 -32.18 -0.63 4.49
N ASP A 24 -31.10 -1.35 4.62
CA ASP A 24 -29.83 -0.95 5.21
C ASP A 24 -29.33 0.39 4.61
N ARG A 25 -29.26 0.47 3.28
CA ARG A 25 -28.85 1.70 2.58
C ARG A 25 -29.85 2.85 2.73
N LEU A 26 -31.13 2.56 2.83
CA LEU A 26 -32.15 3.58 3.03
C LEU A 26 -32.12 4.16 4.44
N THR A 27 -31.66 3.38 5.43
CA THR A 27 -31.48 3.84 6.81
C THR A 27 -30.20 4.67 7.01
N ASP A 28 -29.14 4.36 6.26
CA ASP A 28 -27.88 5.12 6.32
C ASP A 28 -28.01 6.54 5.74
N LEU A 29 -28.82 6.71 4.72
CA LEU A 29 -28.97 8.00 4.03
C LEU A 29 -29.48 9.13 4.92
N PRO A 30 -30.55 8.98 5.73
CA PRO A 30 -31.01 10.00 6.67
C PRO A 30 -29.95 10.35 7.72
N LEU A 31 -29.22 9.34 8.23
CA LEU A 31 -28.15 9.57 9.20
C LEU A 31 -27.02 10.39 8.59
N LEU A 32 -26.58 10.03 7.39
CA LEU A 32 -25.55 10.76 6.66
C LEU A 32 -25.99 12.19 6.33
N LEU A 33 -27.27 12.40 5.98
CA LEU A 33 -27.85 13.72 5.74
C LEU A 33 -27.81 14.59 7.01
N ILE A 34 -28.29 14.05 8.13
CA ILE A 34 -28.32 14.79 9.41
C ILE A 34 -26.92 15.17 9.86
N VAL A 35 -26.00 14.19 9.88
CA VAL A 35 -24.62 14.42 10.28
C VAL A 35 -23.88 15.31 9.27
N GLY A 36 -24.16 15.14 7.97
CA GLY A 36 -23.61 15.97 6.91
C GLY A 36 -23.99 17.44 7.06
N VAL A 37 -25.27 17.72 7.25
CA VAL A 37 -25.78 19.10 7.45
C VAL A 37 -25.21 19.70 8.75
N ALA A 38 -25.16 18.94 9.83
CA ALA A 38 -24.57 19.39 11.10
C ALA A 38 -23.07 19.74 10.95
N SER A 39 -22.38 19.09 10.01
CA SER A 39 -20.94 19.30 9.77
C SER A 39 -20.61 20.40 8.76
N PHE A 40 -21.60 21.06 8.13
CA PHE A 40 -21.36 22.11 7.14
C PHE A 40 -20.58 23.32 7.66
N SER A 41 -20.71 23.63 8.95
CA SER A 41 -19.97 24.72 9.59
C SER A 41 -18.50 24.39 9.83
N VAL A 42 -18.16 23.09 9.87
CA VAL A 42 -16.84 22.61 10.28
C VAL A 42 -16.06 22.02 9.11
N LEU A 43 -16.75 21.36 8.17
CA LEU A 43 -16.14 20.67 7.03
C LEU A 43 -16.37 21.44 5.72
N PRO A 44 -15.55 21.20 4.67
CA PRO A 44 -15.76 21.77 3.35
C PRO A 44 -17.13 21.36 2.79
N PRO A 45 -18.09 22.30 2.61
CA PRO A 45 -19.46 21.96 2.19
C PRO A 45 -19.52 21.21 0.87
N GLY A 46 -18.60 21.52 -0.07
CA GLY A 46 -18.53 20.85 -1.36
C GLY A 46 -18.26 19.35 -1.25
N LEU A 47 -17.43 18.91 -0.29
CA LEU A 47 -17.16 17.48 -0.08
C LEU A 47 -18.38 16.76 0.51
N VAL A 48 -19.11 17.41 1.43
CA VAL A 48 -20.31 16.83 2.04
C VAL A 48 -21.41 16.68 0.97
N VAL A 49 -21.63 17.72 0.16
CA VAL A 49 -22.61 17.68 -0.95
C VAL A 49 -22.22 16.62 -1.98
N ALA A 50 -20.92 16.54 -2.37
CA ALA A 50 -20.44 15.53 -3.30
C ALA A 50 -20.68 14.11 -2.77
N LYS A 51 -20.42 13.88 -1.48
CA LYS A 51 -20.68 12.57 -0.85
C LYS A 51 -22.16 12.20 -0.91
N LEU A 52 -23.05 13.11 -0.48
CA LEU A 52 -24.49 12.88 -0.50
C LEU A 52 -25.01 12.62 -1.91
N ALA A 53 -24.58 13.40 -2.90
CA ALA A 53 -24.98 13.22 -4.30
C ALA A 53 -24.53 11.85 -4.86
N LEU A 54 -23.32 11.43 -4.55
CA LEU A 54 -22.80 10.14 -4.98
C LEU A 54 -23.50 8.96 -4.30
N ASP A 55 -23.87 9.09 -3.02
CA ASP A 55 -24.63 8.04 -2.32
C ASP A 55 -26.03 7.89 -2.88
N VAL A 56 -26.74 9.01 -3.12
CA VAL A 56 -28.03 9.00 -3.79
C VAL A 56 -27.93 8.39 -5.18
N LEU A 57 -26.94 8.80 -5.98
CA LEU A 57 -26.70 8.24 -7.31
C LEU A 57 -26.42 6.74 -7.25
N SER A 58 -25.58 6.30 -6.31
CA SER A 58 -25.27 4.87 -6.11
C SER A 58 -26.53 4.08 -5.73
N LEU A 59 -27.41 4.65 -4.91
CA LEU A 59 -28.68 4.02 -4.54
C LEU A 59 -29.62 3.91 -5.74
N VAL A 60 -29.78 4.99 -6.52
CA VAL A 60 -30.59 4.99 -7.75
C VAL A 60 -30.09 3.93 -8.73
N LEU A 61 -28.78 3.87 -8.97
CA LEU A 61 -28.17 2.86 -9.84
C LEU A 61 -28.36 1.45 -9.33
N PHE A 62 -28.34 1.23 -8.01
CA PHE A 62 -28.64 -0.06 -7.40
C PHE A 62 -30.07 -0.49 -7.69
N VAL A 63 -31.06 0.40 -7.48
CA VAL A 63 -32.48 0.13 -7.72
C VAL A 63 -32.75 -0.15 -9.21
N VAL A 64 -32.18 0.67 -10.11
CA VAL A 64 -32.42 0.59 -11.56
C VAL A 64 -31.71 -0.61 -12.20
N LYS A 65 -30.44 -0.81 -11.88
CA LYS A 65 -29.62 -1.85 -12.53
C LYS A 65 -29.56 -3.18 -11.77
N ARG A 66 -30.09 -3.26 -10.57
CA ARG A 66 -30.03 -4.42 -9.64
C ARG A 66 -28.60 -4.99 -9.50
N ARG A 67 -27.58 -4.18 -9.73
CA ARG A 67 -26.17 -4.56 -9.59
C ARG A 67 -25.70 -4.19 -8.20
N THR A 68 -25.54 -5.17 -7.34
CA THR A 68 -24.95 -5.00 -6.02
C THR A 68 -23.43 -4.90 -6.15
N THR A 69 -22.86 -3.82 -5.67
CA THR A 69 -21.44 -3.71 -5.37
C THR A 69 -21.27 -3.61 -3.86
N GLU A 70 -21.73 -4.66 -3.14
CA GLU A 70 -21.44 -4.71 -1.71
C GLU A 70 -19.95 -4.85 -1.50
N ASN A 71 -19.39 -3.88 -0.81
CA ASN A 71 -18.01 -3.89 -0.42
C ASN A 71 -17.91 -3.51 1.06
N ARG A 72 -17.48 -4.45 1.90
CA ARG A 72 -17.27 -4.23 3.34
C ARG A 72 -16.39 -3.00 3.61
N VAL A 73 -15.43 -2.74 2.74
CA VAL A 73 -14.55 -1.56 2.84
C VAL A 73 -15.37 -0.26 2.74
N ARG A 74 -16.35 -0.20 1.83
CA ARG A 74 -17.23 0.98 1.70
C ARG A 74 -18.04 1.21 2.96
N THR A 75 -18.69 0.19 3.49
CA THR A 75 -19.51 0.28 4.71
C THR A 75 -18.65 0.73 5.87
N THR A 76 -17.54 0.05 6.13
CA THR A 76 -16.62 0.42 7.23
C THR A 76 -16.07 1.85 7.08
N LEU A 77 -15.74 2.27 5.86
CA LEU A 77 -15.24 3.64 5.61
C LEU A 77 -16.35 4.67 5.82
N THR A 78 -17.59 4.35 5.44
CA THR A 78 -18.75 5.23 5.66
C THR A 78 -19.06 5.36 7.14
N ASP A 79 -19.12 4.26 7.89
CA ASP A 79 -19.34 4.26 9.34
C ASP A 79 -18.24 5.02 10.07
N ALA A 80 -16.97 4.80 9.72
CA ALA A 80 -15.84 5.53 10.30
C ALA A 80 -15.94 7.05 10.01
N THR A 81 -16.36 7.41 8.79
CA THR A 81 -16.51 8.82 8.40
C THR A 81 -17.66 9.47 9.17
N ILE A 82 -18.81 8.81 9.28
CA ILE A 82 -19.99 9.31 10.03
C ILE A 82 -19.60 9.48 11.50
N LEU A 83 -18.94 8.48 12.11
CA LEU A 83 -18.49 8.56 13.50
C LEU A 83 -17.52 9.72 13.71
N ALA A 84 -16.53 9.87 12.82
CA ALA A 84 -15.55 10.96 12.91
C ALA A 84 -16.21 12.34 12.76
N MET A 85 -17.17 12.50 11.82
CA MET A 85 -17.96 13.72 11.65
C MET A 85 -18.80 14.05 12.90
N LEU A 86 -19.41 13.03 13.50
CA LEU A 86 -20.21 13.19 14.73
C LEU A 86 -19.32 13.63 15.90
N LEU A 87 -18.17 12.98 16.11
CA LEU A 87 -17.24 13.33 17.17
C LEU A 87 -16.69 14.74 17.01
N LEU A 88 -16.38 15.15 15.79
CA LEU A 88 -15.95 16.51 15.47
C LEU A 88 -17.05 17.53 15.75
N SER A 89 -18.31 17.25 15.34
CA SER A 89 -19.45 18.13 15.55
C SER A 89 -19.83 18.29 17.02
N LEU A 90 -19.57 17.29 17.85
CA LEU A 90 -19.79 17.31 19.28
C LEU A 90 -18.66 17.96 20.08
N GLY A 91 -17.56 18.36 19.44
CA GLY A 91 -16.36 18.90 20.10
C GLY A 91 -15.74 17.91 21.08
N ARG A 92 -15.85 16.60 20.79
CA ARG A 92 -15.27 15.53 21.62
C ARG A 92 -14.00 15.00 21.00
N LEU A 93 -12.98 14.77 21.83
CA LEU A 93 -11.70 14.19 21.41
C LEU A 93 -10.90 15.06 20.40
N ASP A 94 -10.95 16.39 20.55
CA ASP A 94 -10.30 17.36 19.64
C ASP A 94 -8.81 17.11 19.41
N ALA A 95 -8.13 16.42 20.35
CA ALA A 95 -6.73 16.01 20.20
C ALA A 95 -6.52 14.85 19.22
N LEU A 96 -7.53 14.02 18.99
CA LEU A 96 -7.45 12.82 18.13
C LEU A 96 -8.23 12.98 16.82
N VAL A 97 -9.33 13.76 16.85
CA VAL A 97 -10.24 13.93 15.71
C VAL A 97 -10.15 15.37 15.23
N THR A 98 -9.18 15.64 14.40
CA THR A 98 -8.97 16.98 13.81
C THR A 98 -9.84 17.17 12.56
N ARG A 99 -10.12 18.44 12.22
CA ARG A 99 -10.83 18.83 11.00
C ARG A 99 -10.14 18.26 9.74
N GLU A 100 -8.81 18.28 9.72
CA GLU A 100 -8.01 17.79 8.61
C GLU A 100 -8.17 16.28 8.44
N LEU A 101 -8.13 15.51 9.55
CA LEU A 101 -8.33 14.07 9.53
C LEU A 101 -9.73 13.72 9.01
N VAL A 102 -10.77 14.40 9.51
CA VAL A 102 -12.15 14.13 9.08
C VAL A 102 -12.35 14.54 7.62
N SER A 103 -11.74 15.65 7.18
CA SER A 103 -11.78 16.07 5.77
C SER A 103 -11.07 15.06 4.86
N ALA A 104 -9.95 14.50 5.29
CA ALA A 104 -9.22 13.47 4.54
C ALA A 104 -10.04 12.17 4.46
N LEU A 105 -10.66 11.73 5.55
CA LEU A 105 -11.56 10.57 5.57
C LEU A 105 -12.78 10.78 4.66
N LEU A 106 -13.38 11.96 4.70
CA LEU A 106 -14.51 12.31 3.85
C LEU A 106 -14.11 12.33 2.37
N LEU A 107 -12.93 12.89 2.04
CA LEU A 107 -12.39 12.88 0.68
C LEU A 107 -12.13 11.47 0.19
N ALA A 108 -11.53 10.62 1.02
CA ALA A 108 -11.31 9.21 0.70
C ALA A 108 -12.63 8.47 0.45
N ASN A 109 -13.65 8.76 1.26
CA ASN A 109 -14.98 8.17 1.13
C ASN A 109 -15.69 8.66 -0.15
N VAL A 110 -15.61 9.95 -0.48
CA VAL A 110 -16.10 10.51 -1.75
C VAL A 110 -15.44 9.81 -2.94
N GLY A 111 -14.12 9.72 -2.94
CA GLY A 111 -13.36 9.04 -4.00
C GLY A 111 -13.76 7.57 -4.14
N PHE A 112 -13.87 6.86 -3.03
CA PHE A 112 -14.27 5.45 -3.05
C PHE A 112 -15.72 5.25 -3.55
N THR A 113 -16.66 6.12 -3.13
CA THR A 113 -18.04 6.08 -3.61
C THR A 113 -18.13 6.41 -5.10
N ALA A 114 -17.35 7.37 -5.59
CA ALA A 114 -17.26 7.68 -7.02
C ALA A 114 -16.76 6.48 -7.82
N LEU A 115 -15.74 5.76 -7.35
CA LEU A 115 -15.28 4.51 -7.97
C LEU A 115 -16.40 3.47 -8.03
N VAL A 116 -17.15 3.28 -6.93
CA VAL A 116 -18.30 2.35 -6.90
C VAL A 116 -19.35 2.74 -7.94
N VAL A 117 -19.69 4.03 -8.04
CA VAL A 117 -20.63 4.55 -9.05
C VAL A 117 -20.13 4.26 -10.48
N LEU A 118 -18.84 4.49 -10.76
CA LEU A 118 -18.24 4.18 -12.07
C LEU A 118 -18.30 2.68 -12.40
N PHE A 119 -18.12 1.81 -11.39
CA PHE A 119 -18.35 0.36 -11.57
C PHE A 119 -19.82 0.02 -11.83
N GLN A 120 -20.75 0.64 -11.11
CA GLN A 120 -22.20 0.44 -11.33
C GLN A 120 -22.64 0.92 -12.71
N LEU A 121 -22.06 2.01 -13.20
CA LEU A 121 -22.29 2.51 -14.55
C LEU A 121 -21.70 1.60 -15.64
N GLY A 122 -20.75 0.74 -15.28
CA GLY A 122 -20.01 -0.14 -16.22
C GLY A 122 -18.86 0.56 -16.95
N VAL A 123 -18.54 1.80 -16.56
CA VAL A 123 -17.40 2.56 -17.07
C VAL A 123 -16.09 1.92 -16.63
N LEU A 124 -16.00 1.56 -15.34
CA LEU A 124 -14.89 0.81 -14.79
C LEU A 124 -15.20 -0.68 -14.74
N GLN A 125 -14.28 -1.48 -15.25
CA GLN A 125 -14.32 -2.94 -15.14
C GLN A 125 -13.38 -3.37 -14.01
N LYS A 126 -13.69 -4.49 -13.34
CA LYS A 126 -12.89 -4.98 -12.21
C LYS A 126 -11.41 -5.22 -12.55
N ARG A 127 -11.09 -5.48 -13.83
CA ARG A 127 -9.72 -5.65 -14.32
C ARG A 127 -8.85 -4.38 -14.18
N PHE A 128 -9.46 -3.18 -14.15
CA PHE A 128 -8.74 -1.92 -13.95
C PHE A 128 -8.34 -1.67 -12.48
N ILE A 129 -8.82 -2.49 -11.53
CA ILE A 129 -8.43 -2.36 -10.13
C ILE A 129 -6.93 -2.60 -9.96
N ALA A 130 -6.37 -3.57 -10.68
CA ALA A 130 -4.94 -3.84 -10.64
C ALA A 130 -4.14 -2.60 -11.11
N ASP A 131 -4.49 -2.03 -12.27
CA ASP A 131 -3.81 -0.85 -12.82
C ASP A 131 -3.93 0.37 -11.90
N ALA A 132 -5.09 0.54 -11.24
CA ALA A 132 -5.28 1.62 -10.27
C ALA A 132 -4.39 1.46 -9.03
N LEU A 133 -4.17 0.22 -8.57
CA LEU A 133 -3.27 -0.09 -7.46
C LEU A 133 -1.81 0.12 -7.86
N SER A 134 -1.40 -0.30 -9.07
CA SER A 134 -0.06 0.02 -9.61
C SER A 134 0.13 1.54 -9.74
N GLY A 135 -0.90 2.27 -10.18
CA GLY A 135 -0.89 3.74 -10.18
C GLY A 135 -0.71 4.34 -8.78
N ALA A 136 -1.36 3.77 -7.76
CA ALA A 136 -1.19 4.19 -6.38
C ALA A 136 0.22 3.89 -5.85
N ASN A 137 0.83 2.75 -6.23
CA ASN A 137 2.23 2.44 -5.96
C ASN A 137 3.16 3.51 -6.57
N ALA A 138 2.96 3.88 -7.85
CA ALA A 138 3.73 4.93 -8.50
C ALA A 138 3.57 6.30 -7.82
N LEU A 139 2.35 6.66 -7.41
CA LEU A 139 2.08 7.91 -6.67
C LEU A 139 2.78 7.94 -5.30
N CYS A 140 2.87 6.80 -4.60
CA CYS A 140 3.68 6.69 -3.39
C CYS A 140 5.16 6.99 -3.68
N GLY A 141 5.71 6.49 -4.79
CA GLY A 141 7.07 6.80 -5.22
C GLY A 141 7.28 8.27 -5.51
N VAL A 142 6.38 8.91 -6.25
CA VAL A 142 6.44 10.36 -6.52
C VAL A 142 6.36 11.18 -5.23
N ALA A 143 5.44 10.83 -4.33
CA ALA A 143 5.33 11.49 -3.04
C ALA A 143 6.60 11.26 -2.18
N SER A 144 7.19 10.06 -2.23
CA SER A 144 8.46 9.74 -1.57
C SER A 144 9.58 10.66 -2.05
N ILE A 145 9.69 10.91 -3.36
CA ILE A 145 10.66 11.86 -3.95
C ILE A 145 10.44 13.27 -3.38
N TYR A 146 9.19 13.73 -3.33
CA TYR A 146 8.86 15.04 -2.76
C TYR A 146 9.28 15.14 -1.29
N PHE A 147 8.94 14.16 -0.45
CA PHE A 147 9.32 14.18 0.96
C PHE A 147 10.83 14.03 1.17
N ALA A 148 11.52 13.26 0.34
CA ALA A 148 12.98 13.17 0.36
C ALA A 148 13.63 14.52 0.06
N SER A 149 13.14 15.28 -0.91
CA SER A 149 13.62 16.64 -1.20
C SER A 149 13.41 17.61 -0.04
N GLN A 150 12.42 17.37 0.82
CA GLN A 150 12.17 18.10 2.06
C GLN A 150 12.95 17.53 3.27
N GLN A 151 13.88 16.61 3.04
CA GLN A 151 14.69 15.94 4.08
C GLN A 151 13.87 15.08 5.06
N LYS A 152 12.62 14.72 4.71
CA LYS A 152 11.72 13.89 5.53
C LYS A 152 11.84 12.42 5.11
N ILE A 153 12.98 11.80 5.41
CA ILE A 153 13.32 10.42 4.99
C ILE A 153 12.39 9.39 5.62
N GLU A 154 11.87 9.66 6.83
CA GLU A 154 10.87 8.82 7.50
C GLU A 154 9.60 8.67 6.67
N ALA A 155 9.12 9.78 6.10
CA ALA A 155 7.94 9.77 5.24
C ALA A 155 8.22 9.02 3.94
N SER A 156 9.43 9.12 3.39
CA SER A 156 9.85 8.37 2.20
C SER A 156 9.85 6.86 2.45
N LEU A 157 10.35 6.40 3.61
CA LEU A 157 10.32 4.98 3.98
C LEU A 157 8.88 4.48 4.18
N LEU A 158 8.03 5.28 4.84
CA LEU A 158 6.62 4.94 5.01
C LEU A 158 5.90 4.80 3.66
N LEU A 159 6.13 5.74 2.74
CA LEU A 159 5.52 5.72 1.41
C LEU A 159 6.00 4.53 0.58
N LEU A 160 7.27 4.13 0.68
CA LEU A 160 7.75 2.91 0.05
C LEU A 160 7.01 1.67 0.58
N LEU A 161 6.80 1.58 1.90
CA LEU A 161 6.05 0.47 2.51
C LEU A 161 4.58 0.46 2.07
N VAL A 162 3.94 1.62 2.00
CA VAL A 162 2.55 1.76 1.51
C VAL A 162 2.46 1.38 0.04
N GLY A 163 3.42 1.84 -0.79
CA GLY A 163 3.52 1.45 -2.18
C GLY A 163 3.71 -0.06 -2.36
N ALA A 164 4.57 -0.69 -1.54
CA ALA A 164 4.76 -2.14 -1.55
C ALA A 164 3.48 -2.92 -1.15
N ALA A 165 2.63 -2.34 -0.32
CA ALA A 165 1.32 -2.93 -0.04
C ALA A 165 0.38 -2.83 -1.26
N PHE A 166 0.38 -1.70 -1.99
CA PHE A 166 -0.39 -1.56 -3.23
C PHE A 166 0.10 -2.51 -4.32
N ASP A 167 1.41 -2.67 -4.51
CA ASP A 167 2.04 -3.65 -5.41
C ASP A 167 1.60 -5.10 -5.08
N GLY A 168 1.65 -5.50 -3.81
CA GLY A 168 1.15 -6.82 -3.40
C GLY A 168 -0.35 -7.02 -3.67
N LEU A 169 -1.16 -5.96 -3.55
CA LEU A 169 -2.60 -5.98 -3.78
C LEU A 169 -2.94 -5.98 -5.27
N ASP A 170 -2.19 -5.28 -6.14
CA ASP A 170 -2.46 -5.27 -7.58
C ASP A 170 -2.22 -6.63 -8.21
N GLY A 171 -1.15 -7.32 -7.84
CA GLY A 171 -0.93 -8.71 -8.23
C GLY A 171 -2.04 -9.66 -7.74
N ALA A 172 -2.61 -9.45 -6.55
CA ALA A 172 -3.77 -10.20 -6.07
C ALA A 172 -5.03 -9.86 -6.85
N ALA A 173 -5.25 -8.59 -7.18
CA ALA A 173 -6.37 -8.11 -7.99
C ALA A 173 -6.31 -8.65 -9.41
N ALA A 174 -5.14 -8.61 -10.05
CA ALA A 174 -4.91 -9.13 -11.40
C ALA A 174 -5.20 -10.65 -11.48
N ARG A 175 -4.78 -11.42 -10.49
CA ARG A 175 -5.08 -12.86 -10.42
C ARG A 175 -6.57 -13.14 -10.23
N LYS A 176 -7.29 -12.28 -9.49
CA LYS A 176 -8.72 -12.51 -9.17
C LYS A 176 -9.66 -12.03 -10.27
N TRP A 177 -9.37 -10.90 -10.91
CA TRP A 177 -10.28 -10.22 -11.83
C TRP A 177 -9.74 -10.08 -13.24
N GLY A 178 -8.55 -10.62 -13.52
CA GLY A 178 -7.80 -10.41 -14.74
C GLY A 178 -7.06 -9.08 -14.74
N GLY A 179 -6.03 -8.98 -15.55
CA GLY A 179 -5.27 -7.75 -15.79
C GLY A 179 -5.63 -7.12 -17.14
N THR A 180 -5.18 -5.90 -17.39
CA THR A 180 -5.25 -5.24 -18.70
C THR A 180 -3.99 -5.55 -19.51
N ARG A 181 -4.02 -5.24 -20.81
CA ARG A 181 -2.81 -5.35 -21.68
C ARG A 181 -1.70 -4.39 -21.25
N PHE A 182 -2.07 -3.28 -20.63
CA PHE A 182 -1.12 -2.28 -20.11
C PHE A 182 -0.69 -2.56 -18.67
N GLY A 183 -1.41 -3.43 -17.94
CA GLY A 183 -1.17 -3.73 -16.54
C GLY A 183 0.25 -4.18 -16.24
N VAL A 184 0.85 -4.99 -17.13
CA VAL A 184 2.24 -5.45 -16.97
C VAL A 184 3.22 -4.28 -17.03
N TYR A 185 3.01 -3.34 -17.94
CA TYR A 185 3.88 -2.16 -18.08
C TYR A 185 3.65 -1.13 -16.98
N SER A 186 2.39 -0.94 -16.55
CA SER A 186 2.08 0.00 -15.46
C SER A 186 2.69 -0.47 -14.14
N ASP A 187 2.72 -1.76 -13.87
CA ASP A 187 3.36 -2.40 -12.74
C ASP A 187 4.89 -2.17 -12.76
N ASP A 188 5.55 -2.53 -13.87
CA ASP A 188 6.99 -2.35 -14.04
C ASP A 188 7.41 -0.86 -13.92
N ILE A 189 6.60 0.08 -14.45
CA ILE A 189 6.84 1.53 -14.32
C ILE A 189 6.66 1.98 -12.86
N ALA A 190 5.61 1.52 -12.19
CA ALA A 190 5.34 1.85 -10.79
C ALA A 190 6.48 1.39 -9.88
N ASP A 191 6.96 0.17 -10.09
CA ASP A 191 8.12 -0.39 -9.39
C ASP A 191 9.40 0.39 -9.66
N GLY A 192 9.62 0.80 -10.92
CA GLY A 192 10.74 1.66 -11.29
C GLY A 192 10.72 3.00 -10.54
N ILE A 193 9.55 3.63 -10.42
CA ILE A 193 9.39 4.90 -9.70
C ILE A 193 9.58 4.67 -8.19
N ASN A 194 8.88 3.71 -7.59
CA ASN A 194 8.83 3.56 -6.14
C ASN A 194 10.06 2.86 -5.55
N TYR A 195 10.64 1.89 -6.26
CA TYR A 195 11.75 1.09 -5.69
C TYR A 195 13.13 1.42 -6.28
N ALA A 196 13.20 2.11 -7.42
CA ALA A 196 14.47 2.51 -8.00
C ALA A 196 14.70 4.02 -7.90
N ILE A 197 13.83 4.84 -8.49
CA ILE A 197 14.04 6.30 -8.57
C ILE A 197 13.87 6.96 -7.20
N ALA A 198 12.78 6.67 -6.49
CA ALA A 198 12.49 7.34 -5.23
C ALA A 198 13.55 7.09 -4.14
N PRO A 199 14.02 5.84 -3.88
CA PRO A 199 15.11 5.63 -2.95
C PRO A 199 16.44 6.23 -3.43
N GLY A 200 16.73 6.21 -4.74
CA GLY A 200 17.94 6.85 -5.28
C GLY A 200 17.95 8.34 -5.08
N VAL A 201 16.81 9.02 -5.30
CA VAL A 201 16.67 10.45 -4.99
C VAL A 201 16.77 10.71 -3.49
N ALA A 202 16.18 9.85 -2.66
CA ALA A 202 16.30 9.97 -1.20
C ALA A 202 17.76 9.84 -0.73
N LEU A 203 18.52 8.92 -1.32
CA LEU A 203 19.97 8.79 -1.07
C LEU A 203 20.73 10.06 -1.48
N ALA A 204 20.42 10.62 -2.66
CA ALA A 204 21.07 11.84 -3.13
C ALA A 204 20.84 13.03 -2.18
N TYR A 205 19.61 13.24 -1.74
CA TYR A 205 19.28 14.32 -0.79
C TYR A 205 19.71 14.02 0.65
N GLY A 206 19.57 12.77 1.08
CA GLY A 206 19.80 12.39 2.48
C GLY A 206 21.27 12.29 2.84
N VAL A 207 22.11 11.74 1.96
CA VAL A 207 23.57 11.73 2.11
C VAL A 207 24.15 13.11 1.76
N GLY A 208 23.62 13.71 0.69
CA GLY A 208 24.07 15.04 0.22
C GLY A 208 25.40 14.99 -0.56
N GLY A 209 25.77 16.12 -1.14
CA GLY A 209 26.99 16.27 -1.90
C GLY A 209 27.09 15.37 -3.12
N THR A 210 28.29 15.29 -3.68
CA THR A 210 28.57 14.43 -4.85
C THR A 210 28.45 12.93 -4.49
N GLU A 211 28.81 12.56 -3.26
CA GLU A 211 28.71 11.16 -2.79
C GLU A 211 27.26 10.67 -2.80
N GLY A 212 26.33 11.48 -2.29
CA GLY A 212 24.91 11.14 -2.29
C GLY A 212 24.35 10.97 -3.70
N ILE A 213 24.73 11.85 -4.63
CA ILE A 213 24.32 11.76 -6.04
C ILE A 213 24.85 10.47 -6.67
N VAL A 214 26.12 10.15 -6.43
CA VAL A 214 26.76 8.93 -6.99
C VAL A 214 26.09 7.68 -6.44
N VAL A 215 25.94 7.58 -5.11
CA VAL A 215 25.30 6.42 -4.46
C VAL A 215 23.85 6.25 -4.95
N GLY A 216 23.10 7.36 -5.02
CA GLY A 216 21.70 7.33 -5.49
C GLY A 216 21.60 6.94 -6.96
N ALA A 217 22.46 7.48 -7.83
CA ALA A 217 22.48 7.15 -9.26
C ALA A 217 22.86 5.69 -9.51
N VAL A 218 23.91 5.18 -8.84
CA VAL A 218 24.32 3.78 -8.94
C VAL A 218 23.21 2.85 -8.47
N TYR A 219 22.60 3.15 -7.32
CA TYR A 219 21.46 2.38 -6.81
C TYR A 219 20.31 2.32 -7.82
N SER A 220 19.86 3.49 -8.31
CA SER A 220 18.75 3.58 -9.27
C SER A 220 19.05 2.81 -10.54
N THR A 221 20.26 2.96 -11.10
CA THR A 221 20.68 2.30 -12.35
C THR A 221 20.66 0.78 -12.19
N LEU A 222 21.24 0.24 -11.12
CA LEU A 222 21.28 -1.20 -10.88
C LEU A 222 19.88 -1.77 -10.60
N THR A 223 19.02 -1.02 -9.88
CA THR A 223 17.64 -1.44 -9.63
C THR A 223 16.81 -1.44 -10.91
N ILE A 224 16.93 -0.41 -11.75
CA ILE A 224 16.26 -0.37 -13.06
C ILE A 224 16.76 -1.51 -13.95
N SER A 225 18.07 -1.72 -14.02
CA SER A 225 18.68 -2.83 -14.80
C SER A 225 18.11 -4.19 -14.35
N ARG A 226 17.94 -4.37 -13.04
CA ARG A 226 17.29 -5.57 -12.49
C ARG A 226 15.84 -5.70 -12.95
N LEU A 227 15.04 -4.61 -12.87
CA LEU A 227 13.65 -4.62 -13.31
C LEU A 227 13.54 -4.97 -14.79
N VAL A 228 14.35 -4.34 -15.64
CA VAL A 228 14.41 -4.63 -17.08
C VAL A 228 14.79 -6.09 -17.33
N PHE A 229 15.82 -6.61 -16.64
CA PHE A 229 16.20 -8.03 -16.75
C PHE A 229 15.04 -8.95 -16.40
N PHE A 230 14.32 -8.66 -15.30
CA PHE A 230 13.17 -9.46 -14.87
C PHE A 230 12.04 -9.42 -15.88
N THR A 231 11.71 -8.23 -16.44
CA THR A 231 10.66 -8.06 -17.45
C THR A 231 10.97 -8.85 -18.72
N LEU A 232 12.24 -8.82 -19.19
CA LEU A 232 12.68 -9.52 -20.37
C LEU A 232 12.72 -11.06 -20.21
N ASN A 233 12.88 -11.56 -18.99
CA ASN A 233 13.00 -13.00 -18.70
C ASN A 233 11.75 -13.58 -17.99
N LYS A 234 10.62 -12.88 -18.01
CA LYS A 234 9.41 -13.23 -17.26
C LYS A 234 8.81 -14.57 -17.71
N ASP A 235 8.85 -14.88 -19.02
CA ASP A 235 8.17 -16.05 -19.60
C ASP A 235 8.80 -17.40 -19.24
N GLY A 236 10.03 -17.41 -18.72
CA GLY A 236 10.73 -18.65 -18.30
C GLY A 236 10.95 -18.79 -16.79
N SER A 237 10.47 -17.84 -15.97
CA SER A 237 10.75 -17.82 -14.55
C SER A 237 9.69 -18.57 -13.71
N ASP A 238 10.14 -19.27 -12.64
CA ASP A 238 9.22 -19.85 -11.66
C ASP A 238 8.44 -18.72 -10.96
N PRO A 239 7.10 -18.74 -11.03
CA PRO A 239 6.30 -17.68 -10.44
C PRO A 239 6.43 -17.54 -8.91
N ASN A 240 7.01 -18.51 -8.20
CA ASN A 240 7.21 -18.51 -6.75
C ASN A 240 8.56 -17.96 -6.31
N TYR A 241 9.48 -17.74 -7.26
CA TYR A 241 10.85 -17.32 -6.98
C TYR A 241 11.27 -16.13 -7.84
N PHE A 242 12.08 -15.26 -7.28
CA PHE A 242 12.77 -14.19 -7.98
C PHE A 242 14.23 -14.57 -8.23
N ALA A 243 14.76 -14.25 -9.39
CA ALA A 243 16.20 -14.22 -9.64
C ALA A 243 16.78 -12.93 -9.06
N GLY A 244 17.66 -13.06 -8.08
CA GLY A 244 18.17 -11.91 -7.30
C GLY A 244 17.18 -11.39 -6.27
N VAL A 245 17.65 -10.53 -5.37
CA VAL A 245 16.82 -9.89 -4.34
C VAL A 245 15.79 -8.97 -4.99
N PRO A 246 14.51 -8.98 -4.57
CA PRO A 246 13.49 -8.06 -5.08
C PRO A 246 13.86 -6.58 -4.91
N SER A 247 13.49 -5.74 -5.87
CA SER A 247 13.70 -4.28 -5.83
C SER A 247 13.09 -3.62 -4.60
N THR A 248 11.94 -4.10 -4.16
CA THR A 248 11.28 -3.69 -2.91
C THR A 248 12.22 -3.83 -1.70
N ILE A 249 12.89 -4.98 -1.57
CA ILE A 249 13.85 -5.23 -0.48
C ILE A 249 15.07 -4.31 -0.63
N GLY A 250 15.55 -4.08 -1.86
CA GLY A 250 16.61 -3.12 -2.12
C GLY A 250 16.25 -1.71 -1.65
N GLY A 251 15.04 -1.24 -1.96
CA GLY A 251 14.52 0.05 -1.49
C GLY A 251 14.40 0.14 0.03
N LEU A 252 13.95 -0.94 0.68
CA LEU A 252 13.88 -1.01 2.15
C LEU A 252 15.27 -0.92 2.78
N VAL A 253 16.28 -1.60 2.23
CA VAL A 253 17.67 -1.47 2.70
C VAL A 253 18.18 -0.05 2.49
N ALA A 254 17.96 0.53 1.31
CA ALA A 254 18.43 1.88 0.99
C ALA A 254 17.87 2.94 1.96
N LEU A 255 16.54 2.99 2.12
CA LEU A 255 15.90 4.01 2.97
C LEU A 255 16.12 3.79 4.46
N SER A 256 16.10 2.52 4.93
CA SER A 256 16.36 2.23 6.34
C SER A 256 17.82 2.46 6.73
N SER A 257 18.80 2.14 5.86
CA SER A 257 20.20 2.45 6.12
C SER A 257 20.44 3.97 6.12
N LEU A 258 19.81 4.71 5.19
CA LEU A 258 19.88 6.17 5.17
C LEU A 258 19.33 6.79 6.47
N LEU A 259 18.19 6.29 6.96
CA LEU A 259 17.56 6.80 8.17
C LEU A 259 18.40 6.53 9.43
N LEU A 260 19.04 5.37 9.49
CA LEU A 260 19.85 4.96 10.64
C LEU A 260 21.24 5.57 10.66
N PHE A 261 21.88 5.69 9.49
CA PHE A 261 23.30 6.00 9.35
C PHE A 261 23.55 7.26 8.53
N ARG A 262 22.61 8.21 8.52
CA ARG A 262 22.70 9.44 7.72
C ARG A 262 23.99 10.23 7.94
N GLU A 263 24.53 10.21 9.16
CA GLU A 263 25.78 10.88 9.53
C GLU A 263 27.05 10.12 9.08
N SER A 264 26.87 8.93 8.51
CA SER A 264 27.97 8.05 8.07
C SER A 264 27.77 7.60 6.63
N PRO A 265 28.06 8.46 5.62
CA PRO A 265 27.85 8.14 4.20
C PRO A 265 28.47 6.81 3.77
N SER A 266 29.62 6.46 4.33
CA SER A 266 30.31 5.18 4.04
C SER A 266 29.47 3.96 4.46
N LEU A 267 28.78 4.03 5.62
CA LEU A 267 27.89 2.94 6.06
C LEU A 267 26.64 2.85 5.17
N VAL A 268 26.06 3.98 4.80
CA VAL A 268 24.94 4.01 3.85
C VAL A 268 25.38 3.40 2.52
N GLY A 269 26.53 3.83 1.98
CA GLY A 269 27.10 3.29 0.75
C GLY A 269 27.38 1.79 0.82
N LEU A 270 27.87 1.29 1.97
CA LEU A 270 28.10 -0.14 2.20
C LEU A 270 26.80 -0.95 2.11
N PHE A 271 25.75 -0.55 2.84
CA PHE A 271 24.46 -1.25 2.83
C PHE A 271 23.78 -1.20 1.47
N VAL A 272 23.81 -0.03 0.82
CA VAL A 272 23.28 0.18 -0.53
C VAL A 272 24.04 -0.69 -1.54
N GLY A 273 25.38 -0.74 -1.44
CA GLY A 273 26.23 -1.58 -2.29
C GLY A 273 25.91 -3.06 -2.10
N ILE A 274 25.75 -3.53 -0.87
CA ILE A 274 25.33 -4.91 -0.58
C ILE A 274 23.96 -5.19 -1.23
N ALA A 275 22.98 -4.31 -1.04
CA ALA A 275 21.66 -4.50 -1.63
C ALA A 275 21.73 -4.53 -3.16
N ALA A 276 22.51 -3.64 -3.79
CA ALA A 276 22.66 -3.57 -5.22
C ALA A 276 23.29 -4.85 -5.79
N VAL A 277 24.36 -5.37 -5.16
CA VAL A 277 25.00 -6.64 -5.55
C VAL A 277 24.02 -7.81 -5.41
N LEU A 278 23.28 -7.89 -4.31
CA LEU A 278 22.29 -8.95 -4.10
C LEU A 278 21.14 -8.88 -5.10
N MET A 279 20.72 -7.69 -5.51
CA MET A 279 19.67 -7.49 -6.52
C MET A 279 20.09 -7.99 -7.92
N VAL A 280 21.35 -7.80 -8.30
CA VAL A 280 21.87 -8.24 -9.61
C VAL A 280 22.50 -9.64 -9.59
N SER A 281 22.47 -10.32 -8.45
CA SER A 281 22.92 -11.72 -8.31
C SER A 281 21.84 -12.69 -8.82
N PHE A 282 21.65 -12.76 -10.13
CA PHE A 282 20.57 -13.51 -10.78
C PHE A 282 20.64 -15.03 -10.62
N ASP A 283 21.78 -15.57 -10.21
CA ASP A 283 21.95 -16.99 -9.93
C ASP A 283 21.26 -17.46 -8.63
N SER A 284 20.78 -16.54 -7.82
CA SER A 284 20.18 -16.85 -6.52
C SER A 284 18.68 -16.71 -6.59
N ALA A 285 17.95 -17.76 -6.13
CA ALA A 285 16.51 -17.79 -6.10
C ALA A 285 15.98 -17.35 -4.74
N TYR A 286 15.11 -16.34 -4.74
CA TYR A 286 14.47 -15.78 -3.57
C TYR A 286 12.97 -16.03 -3.58
N ARG A 287 12.39 -16.49 -2.46
CA ARG A 287 10.95 -16.75 -2.37
C ARG A 287 10.15 -15.47 -2.44
N HIS A 288 9.04 -15.51 -3.16
CA HIS A 288 8.12 -14.37 -3.31
C HIS A 288 7.35 -14.10 -2.02
N LEU A 289 7.80 -13.12 -1.19
CA LEU A 289 7.19 -12.80 0.11
C LEU A 289 5.72 -12.37 -0.02
N GLY A 290 5.37 -11.56 -1.02
CA GLY A 290 4.00 -11.14 -1.26
C GLY A 290 3.07 -12.34 -1.49
N ARG A 291 3.48 -13.34 -2.28
CA ARG A 291 2.69 -14.57 -2.46
C ARG A 291 2.60 -15.40 -1.17
N MET A 292 3.68 -15.45 -0.39
CA MET A 292 3.63 -16.13 0.91
C MET A 292 2.63 -15.50 1.88
N ILE A 293 2.52 -14.18 1.90
CA ILE A 293 1.63 -13.45 2.81
C ILE A 293 0.18 -13.51 2.31
N PHE A 294 -0.05 -13.22 1.02
CA PHE A 294 -1.40 -13.11 0.45
C PHE A 294 -2.03 -14.44 -0.02
N ALA A 295 -1.22 -15.48 -0.30
CA ALA A 295 -1.73 -16.84 -0.58
C ALA A 295 -1.94 -17.67 0.70
N ALA A 296 -1.68 -17.08 1.86
CA ALA A 296 -1.61 -17.80 3.11
C ALA A 296 -2.98 -17.92 3.80
N SER A 297 -3.07 -18.92 4.68
CA SER A 297 -4.17 -19.11 5.62
C SER A 297 -4.41 -17.85 6.45
N ARG A 298 -5.63 -17.68 6.99
CA ARG A 298 -6.01 -16.57 7.89
C ARG A 298 -4.97 -16.28 8.98
N ALA A 299 -4.27 -17.31 9.46
CA ALA A 299 -3.20 -17.18 10.46
C ALA A 299 -2.00 -16.35 9.96
N LYS A 300 -1.56 -16.53 8.71
CA LYS A 300 -0.41 -15.78 8.17
C LYS A 300 -0.77 -14.33 7.85
N THR A 301 -2.01 -14.07 7.42
CA THR A 301 -2.52 -12.70 7.28
C THR A 301 -2.55 -11.99 8.62
N LEU A 302 -2.94 -12.70 9.70
CA LEU A 302 -2.91 -12.17 11.06
C LEU A 302 -1.48 -11.86 11.52
N VAL A 303 -0.52 -12.73 11.23
CA VAL A 303 0.92 -12.49 11.51
C VAL A 303 1.44 -11.26 10.76
N GLY A 304 1.08 -11.09 9.49
CA GLY A 304 1.43 -9.90 8.71
C GLY A 304 0.84 -8.61 9.29
N LEU A 305 -0.42 -8.65 9.72
CA LEU A 305 -1.09 -7.54 10.41
C LEU A 305 -0.43 -7.21 11.76
N LEU A 306 -0.12 -8.23 12.56
CA LEU A 306 0.59 -8.05 13.83
C LEU A 306 1.99 -7.45 13.61
N ALA A 307 2.72 -7.91 12.60
CA ALA A 307 4.02 -7.33 12.25
C ALA A 307 3.89 -5.84 11.85
N ALA A 308 2.87 -5.48 11.07
CA ALA A 308 2.59 -4.09 10.71
C ALA A 308 2.24 -3.24 11.95
N VAL A 309 1.40 -3.77 12.85
CA VAL A 309 1.05 -3.09 14.13
C VAL A 309 2.28 -2.91 15.01
N VAL A 310 3.16 -3.92 15.11
CA VAL A 310 4.42 -3.82 15.86
C VAL A 310 5.35 -2.78 15.26
N LEU A 311 5.47 -2.71 13.93
CA LEU A 311 6.29 -1.70 13.25
C LEU A 311 5.74 -0.28 13.46
N VAL A 312 4.43 -0.09 13.29
CA VAL A 312 3.79 1.23 13.48
C VAL A 312 3.78 1.62 14.95
N GLY A 313 3.40 0.70 15.84
CA GLY A 313 3.39 0.93 17.28
C GLY A 313 4.80 1.15 17.86
N GLY A 314 5.78 0.40 17.37
CA GLY A 314 7.19 0.60 17.70
C GLY A 314 7.69 1.97 17.28
N GLY A 315 7.28 2.44 16.10
CA GLY A 315 7.58 3.80 15.62
C GLY A 315 6.96 4.90 16.49
N ALA A 316 5.73 4.68 16.95
CA ALA A 316 5.03 5.63 17.81
C ALA A 316 5.61 5.70 19.24
N LEU A 317 6.06 4.54 19.78
CA LEU A 317 6.54 4.44 21.16
C LEU A 317 8.04 4.71 21.31
N PHE A 318 8.85 4.25 20.37
CA PHE A 318 10.32 4.25 20.45
C PHE A 318 11.01 5.09 19.38
N GLY A 319 10.22 5.80 18.57
CA GLY A 319 10.71 6.57 17.42
C GLY A 319 11.00 5.70 16.19
N VAL A 320 11.07 6.33 15.02
CA VAL A 320 11.20 5.68 13.71
C VAL A 320 12.48 4.88 13.50
N ARG A 321 13.52 5.10 14.32
CA ARG A 321 14.78 4.34 14.24
C ARG A 321 14.62 2.86 14.55
N VAL A 322 13.73 2.50 15.50
CA VAL A 322 13.50 1.10 15.86
C VAL A 322 12.88 0.30 14.72
N PRO A 323 11.72 0.72 14.13
CA PRO A 323 11.20 0.02 12.96
C PRO A 323 12.18 0.03 11.78
N ALA A 324 12.93 1.11 11.53
CA ALA A 324 13.95 1.14 10.48
C ALA A 324 15.05 0.08 10.71
N ALA A 325 15.51 -0.10 11.96
CA ALA A 325 16.50 -1.13 12.30
C ALA A 325 15.94 -2.56 12.08
N ILE A 326 14.68 -2.80 12.46
CA ILE A 326 14.01 -4.09 12.24
C ILE A 326 13.87 -4.37 10.73
N ILE A 327 13.47 -3.37 9.95
CA ILE A 327 13.34 -3.48 8.49
C ILE A 327 14.69 -3.76 7.85
N LEU A 328 15.74 -3.02 8.24
CA LEU A 328 17.09 -3.24 7.72
C LEU A 328 17.59 -4.64 8.03
N ALA A 329 17.51 -5.06 9.30
CA ALA A 329 17.95 -6.39 9.72
C ALA A 329 17.18 -7.51 9.02
N GLY A 330 15.84 -7.39 8.93
CA GLY A 330 14.99 -8.36 8.23
C GLY A 330 15.27 -8.44 6.73
N SER A 331 15.50 -7.28 6.08
CA SER A 331 15.83 -7.21 4.65
C SER A 331 17.19 -7.83 4.35
N LEU A 332 18.19 -7.58 5.19
CA LEU A 332 19.52 -8.19 5.07
C LEU A 332 19.46 -9.70 5.33
N ALA A 333 18.75 -10.13 6.37
CA ALA A 333 18.54 -11.55 6.65
C ALA A 333 17.89 -12.26 5.45
N TYR A 334 16.85 -11.68 4.88
CA TYR A 334 16.22 -12.20 3.66
C TYR A 334 17.22 -12.30 2.49
N GLY A 335 18.07 -11.28 2.29
CA GLY A 335 19.07 -11.26 1.22
C GLY A 335 20.20 -12.29 1.40
N PHE A 336 20.65 -12.52 2.63
CA PHE A 336 21.80 -13.40 2.89
C PHE A 336 21.43 -14.87 3.13
N LEU A 337 20.24 -15.19 3.65
CA LEU A 337 19.86 -16.56 3.96
C LEU A 337 20.00 -17.54 2.79
N PRO A 338 19.54 -17.24 1.56
CA PRO A 338 19.73 -18.13 0.43
C PRO A 338 21.20 -18.29 0.02
N GLN A 339 22.01 -17.23 0.16
CA GLN A 339 23.45 -17.27 -0.16
C GLN A 339 24.22 -18.19 0.79
N VAL A 340 23.93 -18.12 2.09
CA VAL A 340 24.53 -19.00 3.10
C VAL A 340 24.13 -20.46 2.85
N ALA A 341 22.87 -20.73 2.51
CA ALA A 341 22.41 -22.08 2.18
C ALA A 341 23.13 -22.63 0.95
N ARG A 342 23.31 -21.83 -0.11
CA ARG A 342 24.05 -22.18 -1.32
C ARG A 342 25.51 -22.47 -1.02
N PHE A 343 26.17 -21.63 -0.23
CA PHE A 343 27.56 -21.79 0.16
C PHE A 343 27.77 -23.10 0.95
N ARG A 344 26.87 -23.39 1.92
CA ARG A 344 26.91 -24.67 2.65
C ARG A 344 26.73 -25.87 1.74
N ALA A 345 25.83 -25.80 0.76
CA ALA A 345 25.64 -26.89 -0.21
C ALA A 345 26.85 -27.11 -1.12
N LEU A 346 27.57 -26.05 -1.48
CA LEU A 346 28.81 -26.13 -2.25
C LEU A 346 29.95 -26.74 -1.44
N LEU A 347 30.07 -26.41 -0.17
CA LEU A 347 31.06 -27.02 0.73
C LEU A 347 30.80 -28.51 0.94
N ALA A 348 29.52 -28.90 1.14
CA ALA A 348 29.13 -30.30 1.31
C ALA A 348 29.33 -31.17 0.07
N LYS A 349 29.40 -30.56 -1.14
CA LYS A 349 29.73 -31.30 -2.39
C LYS A 349 31.23 -31.49 -2.61
N LYS A 350 32.06 -30.74 -1.87
CA LYS A 350 33.53 -30.81 -1.97
C LYS A 350 34.17 -31.67 -0.86
N ALA A 351 33.41 -31.99 0.19
CA ALA A 351 33.75 -32.94 1.24
C ALA A 351 33.22 -34.34 0.91
#